data_c3cfa0329a4c4f2022e836534be0f5cd
#
_entry.id   c3cfa0329a4c4f2022e836534be0f5cd
#
_cell.length_a   1.000
_cell.length_b   1.000
_cell.length_c   1.000
_cell.angle_alpha   90.00
_cell.angle_beta   90.00
_cell.angle_gamma   90.00
#
_symmetry.space_group_name_H-M   'P 1'
#
loop_
_entity.id
_entity.type
_entity.pdbx_description
1 polymer ?
#
loop_
_entity_poly.entity_id
_entity_poly.type
_entity_poly.pdbx_seq_one_letter_code
_entity_poly.pdbx_strand_id
1 'polypeptide(L)'
;MREVVVLGVGMTRFGKFLDKSLKEMGQEAIWNAIEDAGINARDIQVAYFSNSLAGLITGQEAVRGQTVLRYSGLGGIPIINVENACASGSTAFRGAWLEVASGNN
;
A
#
# COMPACT_ATOMS: atom_id res chain seq x y z
N MET A 1 11.15 5.07 21.51
CA MET A 1 10.65 4.73 20.17
C MET A 1 11.66 3.86 19.45
N ARG A 2 11.18 2.92 18.68
CA ARG A 2 12.07 2.15 17.83
C ARG A 2 12.54 2.98 16.64
N GLU A 3 13.72 2.65 16.17
CA GLU A 3 14.20 3.17 14.90
C GLU A 3 13.41 2.55 13.75
N VAL A 4 13.05 3.36 12.77
CA VAL A 4 12.29 2.92 11.59
C VAL A 4 13.14 3.13 10.35
N VAL A 5 13.19 2.12 9.49
CA VAL A 5 13.93 2.20 8.24
C VAL A 5 13.00 1.89 7.07
N VAL A 6 13.33 2.39 5.90
CA VAL A 6 12.68 2.00 4.65
C VAL A 6 13.49 0.84 4.09
N LEU A 7 12.90 -0.34 4.09
CA LEU A 7 13.61 -1.56 3.71
C LEU A 7 13.60 -1.77 2.19
N GLY A 8 12.53 -1.38 1.52
CA GLY A 8 12.42 -1.51 0.09
C GLY A 8 11.38 -0.58 -0.49
N VAL A 9 11.47 -0.31 -1.77
CA VAL A 9 10.56 0.58 -2.49
C VAL A 9 10.13 -0.04 -3.82
N GLY A 10 8.93 0.30 -4.25
CA GLY A 10 8.41 -0.13 -5.54
C GLY A 10 7.46 0.91 -6.11
N MET A 11 7.43 0.98 -7.44
CA MET A 11 6.64 2.00 -8.12
C MET A 11 6.33 1.51 -9.54
N THR A 12 5.14 1.86 -10.02
CA THR A 12 4.84 1.68 -11.45
C THR A 12 5.41 2.86 -12.23
N ARG A 13 5.59 2.66 -13.54
CA ARG A 13 5.94 3.77 -14.41
C ARG A 13 4.80 4.78 -14.43
N PHE A 14 5.13 6.06 -14.42
CA PHE A 14 4.14 7.13 -14.54
C PHE A 14 3.53 7.14 -15.94
N GLY A 15 2.23 7.34 -16.01
CA GLY A 15 1.54 7.40 -17.28
C GLY A 15 0.04 7.18 -17.12
N LYS A 16 -0.65 7.22 -18.27
CA LYS A 16 -2.06 6.93 -18.32
C LYS A 16 -2.23 5.52 -18.86
N PHE A 17 -2.68 4.60 -18.00
CA PHE A 17 -2.82 3.20 -18.34
C PHE A 17 -4.31 2.84 -18.40
N LEU A 18 -4.88 2.88 -19.61
CA LEU A 18 -6.29 2.57 -19.82
C LEU A 18 -6.58 1.07 -19.71
N ASP A 19 -5.56 0.25 -19.88
CA ASP A 19 -5.65 -1.21 -19.85
C ASP A 19 -5.25 -1.82 -18.49
N LYS A 20 -4.87 -1.00 -17.52
CA LYS A 20 -4.48 -1.49 -16.19
C LYS A 20 -5.49 -1.07 -15.13
N SER A 21 -5.88 -2.02 -14.30
CA SER A 21 -6.75 -1.76 -13.16
C SER A 21 -5.93 -1.27 -11.96
N LEU A 22 -6.64 -0.74 -10.95
CA LEU A 22 -6.02 -0.39 -9.68
C LEU A 22 -5.35 -1.61 -9.04
N LYS A 23 -5.96 -2.78 -9.16
CA LYS A 23 -5.40 -4.04 -8.66
C LYS A 23 -4.07 -4.37 -9.31
N GLU A 24 -3.99 -4.24 -10.62
CA GLU A 24 -2.77 -4.56 -11.37
C GLU A 24 -1.65 -3.60 -11.04
N MET A 25 -1.94 -2.30 -10.97
CA MET A 25 -0.95 -1.29 -10.61
C MET A 25 -0.46 -1.48 -9.17
N GLY A 26 -1.38 -1.75 -8.26
CA GLY A 26 -1.02 -2.00 -6.86
C GLY A 26 -0.15 -3.25 -6.72
N GLN A 27 -0.51 -4.33 -7.41
CA GLN A 27 0.25 -5.56 -7.39
C GLN A 27 1.68 -5.34 -7.89
N GLU A 28 1.85 -4.62 -8.99
CA GLU A 28 3.17 -4.33 -9.54
C GLU A 28 4.04 -3.56 -8.55
N ALA A 29 3.51 -2.49 -7.97
CA ALA A 29 4.25 -1.68 -7.01
C ALA A 29 4.60 -2.48 -5.74
N ILE A 30 3.65 -3.24 -5.22
CA ILE A 30 3.83 -4.03 -4.00
C ILE A 30 4.92 -5.10 -4.20
N TRP A 31 4.83 -5.87 -5.27
CA TRP A 31 5.80 -6.93 -5.50
C TRP A 31 7.19 -6.39 -5.83
N ASN A 32 7.27 -5.24 -6.51
CA ASN A 32 8.55 -4.58 -6.72
C ASN A 32 9.19 -4.17 -5.38
N ALA A 33 8.39 -3.65 -4.46
CA ALA A 33 8.87 -3.27 -3.13
C ALA A 33 9.34 -4.49 -2.32
N ILE A 34 8.58 -5.58 -2.37
CA ILE A 34 8.91 -6.83 -1.66
C ILE A 34 10.23 -7.40 -2.19
N GLU A 35 10.40 -7.43 -3.50
CA GLU A 35 11.65 -7.89 -4.12
C GLU A 35 12.82 -6.99 -3.74
N ASP A 36 12.63 -5.68 -3.79
CA ASP A 36 13.67 -4.73 -3.41
C ASP A 36 14.08 -4.89 -1.96
N ALA A 37 13.14 -5.16 -1.08
CA ALA A 37 13.40 -5.38 0.35
C ALA A 37 14.07 -6.73 0.64
N GLY A 38 13.93 -7.71 -0.26
CA GLY A 38 14.49 -9.05 -0.06
C GLY A 38 13.76 -9.86 0.99
N ILE A 39 12.46 -9.61 1.19
CA ILE A 39 11.64 -10.31 2.18
C ILE A 39 10.55 -11.14 1.49
N ASN A 40 9.82 -11.91 2.28
CA ASN A 40 8.65 -12.65 1.81
C ASN A 40 7.37 -11.86 2.13
N ALA A 41 6.32 -12.07 1.33
CA ALA A 41 5.03 -11.41 1.57
C ALA A 41 4.50 -11.71 2.98
N ARG A 42 4.74 -12.92 3.51
CA ARG A 42 4.28 -13.32 4.84
C ARG A 42 4.98 -12.57 5.98
N ASP A 43 6.06 -11.85 5.69
CA ASP A 43 6.75 -11.04 6.69
C ASP A 43 6.05 -9.71 6.93
N ILE A 44 5.10 -9.35 6.08
CA ILE A 44 4.31 -8.13 6.21
C ILE A 44 3.24 -8.33 7.28
N GLN A 45 3.20 -7.44 8.27
CA GLN A 45 2.30 -7.55 9.41
C GLN A 45 1.12 -6.57 9.37
N VAL A 46 1.28 -5.47 8.66
CA VAL A 46 0.24 -4.45 8.53
C VAL A 46 0.46 -3.67 7.24
N ALA A 47 -0.61 -3.15 6.66
CA ALA A 47 -0.53 -2.35 5.45
C ALA A 47 -1.37 -1.09 5.59
N TYR A 48 -0.84 0.03 5.12
CA TYR A 48 -1.55 1.29 4.98
C TYR A 48 -1.71 1.57 3.49
N PHE A 49 -2.93 1.70 3.06
CA PHE A 49 -3.27 1.92 1.65
C PHE A 49 -3.97 3.25 1.49
N SER A 50 -3.55 4.02 0.50
CA SER A 50 -4.15 5.33 0.24
C SER A 50 -4.50 5.51 -1.23
N ASN A 51 -5.61 6.18 -1.47
CA ASN A 51 -5.97 6.65 -2.80
C ASN A 51 -7.06 7.71 -2.66
N SER A 52 -6.85 8.87 -3.27
CA SER A 52 -7.77 9.98 -3.10
C SER A 52 -8.96 9.96 -4.07
N LEU A 53 -8.79 9.44 -5.28
CA LEU A 53 -9.80 9.54 -6.33
C LEU A 53 -10.24 8.21 -6.93
N ALA A 54 -9.78 7.08 -6.41
CA ALA A 54 -10.12 5.79 -6.99
C ALA A 54 -11.62 5.53 -7.02
N GLY A 55 -12.34 5.96 -5.99
CA GLY A 55 -13.79 5.79 -5.94
C GLY A 55 -14.51 6.49 -7.08
N LEU A 56 -14.09 7.72 -7.40
CA LEU A 56 -14.68 8.50 -8.48
C LEU A 56 -14.30 7.97 -9.86
N ILE A 57 -13.09 7.46 -10.00
CA ILE A 57 -12.56 7.01 -11.29
C ILE A 57 -12.96 5.58 -11.60
N THR A 58 -12.90 4.69 -10.62
CA THR A 58 -13.09 3.24 -10.81
C THR A 58 -14.40 2.71 -10.22
N GLY A 59 -15.13 3.51 -9.44
CA GLY A 59 -16.30 3.06 -8.71
C GLY A 59 -15.99 2.28 -7.43
N GLN A 60 -14.73 2.10 -7.12
CA GLN A 60 -14.29 1.36 -5.91
C GLN A 60 -14.17 2.32 -4.73
N GLU A 61 -15.26 2.55 -4.02
CA GLU A 61 -15.31 3.52 -2.92
C GLU A 61 -15.02 2.94 -1.53
N ALA A 62 -15.14 1.62 -1.37
CA ALA A 62 -14.94 0.96 -0.08
C ALA A 62 -13.85 -0.09 -0.17
N VAL A 63 -13.14 -0.28 0.95
CA VAL A 63 -12.11 -1.31 1.13
C VAL A 63 -11.13 -1.45 -0.03
N ARG A 64 -10.70 -0.32 -0.57
CA ARG A 64 -9.77 -0.31 -1.72
C ARG A 64 -8.47 -1.03 -1.44
N GLY A 65 -7.90 -0.81 -0.25
CA GLY A 65 -6.67 -1.47 0.15
C GLY A 65 -6.84 -2.97 0.24
N GLN A 66 -7.92 -3.43 0.86
CA GLN A 66 -8.20 -4.86 0.98
C GLN A 66 -8.34 -5.52 -0.38
N THR A 67 -9.03 -4.86 -1.31
CA THR A 67 -9.22 -5.38 -2.67
C THR A 67 -7.87 -5.54 -3.38
N VAL A 68 -7.04 -4.52 -3.36
CA VAL A 68 -5.73 -4.53 -4.03
C VAL A 68 -4.78 -5.52 -3.37
N LEU A 69 -4.68 -5.47 -2.04
CA LEU A 69 -3.71 -6.28 -1.31
C LEU A 69 -4.06 -7.76 -1.32
N ARG A 70 -5.34 -8.09 -1.25
CA ARG A 70 -5.79 -9.47 -1.37
C ARG A 70 -5.43 -10.06 -2.73
N TYR A 71 -5.63 -9.28 -3.79
CA TYR A 71 -5.24 -9.68 -5.14
C TYR A 71 -3.72 -9.89 -5.24
N SER A 72 -2.94 -9.16 -4.46
CA SER A 72 -1.48 -9.27 -4.43
C SER A 72 -0.97 -10.36 -3.48
N GLY A 73 -1.85 -11.11 -2.84
CA GLY A 73 -1.48 -12.19 -1.94
C GLY A 73 -1.19 -11.77 -0.51
N LEU A 74 -1.58 -10.56 -0.13
CA LEU A 74 -1.34 -10.02 1.21
C LEU A 74 -2.61 -10.00 2.09
N GLY A 75 -3.51 -10.95 1.88
CA GLY A 75 -4.68 -11.08 2.72
C GLY A 75 -4.33 -11.59 4.12
N GLY A 76 -5.23 -11.40 5.08
CA GLY A 76 -5.07 -11.93 6.43
C GLY A 76 -4.28 -11.04 7.38
N ILE A 77 -3.91 -9.84 6.97
CA ILE A 77 -3.24 -8.85 7.83
C ILE A 77 -4.15 -7.63 7.99
N PRO A 78 -3.96 -6.84 9.07
CA PRO A 78 -4.67 -5.57 9.21
C PRO A 78 -4.33 -4.63 8.05
N ILE A 79 -5.35 -4.06 7.42
CA ILE A 79 -5.20 -3.13 6.31
C ILE A 79 -5.98 -1.87 6.64
N ILE A 80 -5.28 -0.75 6.73
CA ILE A 80 -5.86 0.54 7.05
C ILE A 80 -5.93 1.37 5.78
N ASN A 81 -7.13 1.75 5.38
CA ASN A 81 -7.34 2.64 4.26
C ASN A 81 -7.35 4.07 4.77
N VAL A 82 -6.55 4.92 4.15
CA VAL A 82 -6.47 6.33 4.52
C VAL A 82 -6.71 7.20 3.29
N GLU A 83 -7.20 8.40 3.54
CA GLU A 83 -7.42 9.37 2.48
C GLU A 83 -7.20 10.77 3.05
N ASN A 84 -6.44 11.58 2.38
CA ASN A 84 -6.18 12.96 2.74
C ASN A 84 -5.89 13.75 1.46
N ALA A 85 -6.76 13.60 0.49
CA ALA A 85 -6.63 14.22 -0.82
C ALA A 85 -5.21 14.03 -1.38
N CYS A 86 -4.53 15.10 -1.77
CA CYS A 86 -3.19 15.00 -2.37
C CYS A 86 -2.12 14.51 -1.38
N ALA A 87 -2.39 14.54 -0.08
CA ALA A 87 -1.45 14.07 0.95
C ALA A 87 -1.73 12.63 1.41
N SER A 88 -2.54 11.87 0.66
CA SER A 88 -2.92 10.50 1.06
C SER A 88 -1.72 9.57 1.23
N GLY A 89 -0.75 9.63 0.29
CA GLY A 89 0.45 8.80 0.39
C GLY A 89 1.29 9.12 1.61
N SER A 90 1.47 10.40 1.90
CA SER A 90 2.21 10.84 3.10
C SER A 90 1.50 10.43 4.38
N THR A 91 0.17 10.46 4.38
CA THR A 91 -0.64 10.03 5.52
C THR A 91 -0.48 8.53 5.75
N ALA A 92 -0.49 7.73 4.70
CA ALA A 92 -0.26 6.29 4.80
C ALA A 92 1.15 6.00 5.33
N PHE A 93 2.15 6.67 4.82
CA PHE A 93 3.54 6.52 5.26
C PHE A 93 3.69 6.85 6.75
N ARG A 94 3.09 7.96 7.18
CA ARG A 94 3.12 8.37 8.59
C ARG A 94 2.47 7.30 9.47
N GLY A 95 1.34 6.76 9.06
CA GLY A 95 0.66 5.70 9.80
C GLY A 95 1.54 4.47 9.96
N ALA A 96 2.15 4.02 8.89
CA ALA A 96 3.05 2.88 8.93
C ALA A 96 4.28 3.15 9.82
N TRP A 97 4.83 4.36 9.73
CA TRP A 97 5.96 4.76 10.57
C TRP A 97 5.60 4.67 12.05
N LEU A 98 4.43 5.17 12.42
CA LEU A 98 3.97 5.14 13.82
C LEU A 98 3.75 3.71 14.31
N GLU A 99 3.24 2.82 13.46
CA GLU A 99 3.06 1.40 13.82
C GLU A 99 4.39 0.76 14.24
N VAL A 100 5.42 0.97 13.44
CA VAL A 100 6.74 0.41 13.72
C VAL A 100 7.38 1.12 14.91
N ALA A 101 7.37 2.45 14.92
CA ALA A 101 8.02 3.26 15.98
C ALA A 101 7.41 2.99 17.35
N SER A 102 6.10 2.76 17.42
CA SER A 102 5.42 2.49 18.69
C SER A 102 5.63 1.08 19.22
N GLY A 103 6.19 0.20 18.40
CA GLY A 103 6.41 -1.19 18.81
C GLY A 103 5.20 -2.10 18.62
N ASN A 104 4.16 -1.67 17.90
CA ASN A 104 3.00 -2.51 17.63
C ASN A 104 3.33 -3.66 16.67
N ASN A 105 4.32 -3.45 15.83
CA ASN A 105 4.72 -4.47 14.85
C ASN A 105 6.22 -4.51 14.62
#